data_759f25d5621e64c939f7adf23af43fd9
#
_entry.id   759f25d5621e64c939f7adf23af43fd9
#
_cell.length_a   1.000
_cell.length_b   1.000
_cell.length_c   1.000
_cell.angle_alpha   90.00
_cell.angle_beta   90.00
_cell.angle_gamma   90.00
#
_symmetry.space_group_name_H-M   'P 1'
#
loop_
_entity.id
_entity.type
_entity.pdbx_description
1 polymer ?
#
loop_
_entity_poly.entity_id
_entity_poly.type
_entity_poly.pdbx_seq_one_letter_code
_entity_poly.pdbx_strand_id
1 'polypeptide(L)'
;MSHSGSSWKPSAAEIAKELSTLPGHVRSHHVLGYVDGVPVAHAAVANDRYIDEPASWIVDVYVKESYQRRGFGHEILRTLKEWLAPILAGQRNDGAEPVLLTATVDSPAGDRFATNLGFVVRATRYVSRLDPWSVDLSRFAAIESSIADAGVTFATLASVLDRERDKFTHALYLLDNETMADEPDHEGATAGFDAWRAEFIHERDPGGTIVAVHENTPIGLTIHWDDAEGILIAATGVLREWRGRGIATALKLAGVRYARQRGLPLRTVNSAENAPILAINQRIGFERTQTATKWRADPGEVQSRLS
;
A
#
# COMPACT_ATOMS: atom_id res chain seq x y z
N MET A 1 7.81 -3.78 1.00
CA MET A 1 7.55 -2.55 1.76
C MET A 1 7.08 -1.43 0.83
N SER A 2 5.87 -1.47 0.36
CA SER A 2 5.31 -0.33 -0.37
C SER A 2 4.47 0.52 0.58
N HIS A 3 5.11 1.18 1.54
CA HIS A 3 4.47 2.22 2.33
C HIS A 3 4.52 3.50 1.50
N SER A 4 3.55 3.60 0.61
CA SER A 4 3.35 4.72 -0.27
C SER A 4 3.24 6.04 0.51
N GLY A 5 4.28 6.85 0.44
CA GLY A 5 4.20 8.28 0.72
C GLY A 5 3.83 8.65 2.15
N SER A 6 4.46 8.03 3.14
CA SER A 6 4.27 8.44 4.52
C SER A 6 5.63 8.74 5.16
N SER A 7 5.59 9.64 6.11
CA SER A 7 6.63 9.86 7.10
C SER A 7 6.83 8.63 8.02
N TRP A 8 6.46 7.42 7.56
CA TRP A 8 6.62 6.18 8.31
C TRP A 8 8.08 5.99 8.72
N LYS A 9 8.31 6.02 10.01
CA LYS A 9 9.62 5.85 10.63
C LYS A 9 9.52 4.68 11.61
N PRO A 10 9.60 3.44 11.11
CA PRO A 10 9.48 2.28 11.97
C PRO A 10 10.63 2.24 12.97
N SER A 11 10.35 1.76 14.16
CA SER A 11 11.37 1.37 15.12
C SER A 11 12.16 0.17 14.60
N ALA A 12 13.36 -0.04 15.14
CA ALA A 12 14.16 -1.23 14.81
C ALA A 12 13.41 -2.53 15.12
N ALA A 13 12.57 -2.55 16.16
CA ALA A 13 11.76 -3.71 16.52
C ALA A 13 10.66 -3.98 15.49
N GLU A 14 10.00 -2.95 14.97
CA GLU A 14 8.99 -3.07 13.91
C GLU A 14 9.62 -3.58 12.61
N ILE A 15 10.78 -3.04 12.21
CA ILE A 15 11.53 -3.55 11.05
C ILE A 15 11.91 -5.02 11.24
N ALA A 16 12.46 -5.39 12.41
CA ALA A 16 12.85 -6.76 12.68
C ALA A 16 11.66 -7.72 12.65
N LYS A 17 10.52 -7.31 13.22
CA LYS A 17 9.27 -8.08 13.16
C LYS A 17 8.82 -8.27 11.73
N GLU A 18 8.76 -7.20 10.94
CA GLU A 18 8.34 -7.25 9.54
C GLU A 18 9.25 -8.17 8.72
N LEU A 19 10.57 -8.04 8.85
CA LEU A 19 11.53 -8.90 8.16
C LEU A 19 11.39 -10.39 8.56
N SER A 20 11.03 -10.67 9.81
CA SER A 20 10.84 -12.04 10.28
C SER A 20 9.53 -12.69 9.81
N THR A 21 8.58 -11.89 9.34
CA THR A 21 7.27 -12.35 8.88
C THR A 21 7.09 -12.27 7.37
N LEU A 22 8.15 -11.93 6.61
CA LEU A 22 8.06 -11.86 5.16
C LEU A 22 7.67 -13.23 4.57
N PRO A 23 6.71 -13.28 3.64
CA PRO A 23 6.38 -14.49 2.90
C PRO A 23 7.61 -15.06 2.21
N GLY A 24 7.68 -16.40 2.09
CA GLY A 24 8.87 -17.09 1.55
C GLY A 24 9.23 -16.74 0.10
N HIS A 25 8.31 -16.18 -0.68
CA HIS A 25 8.55 -15.68 -2.04
C HIS A 25 9.11 -14.25 -2.07
N VAL A 26 9.02 -13.52 -0.95
CA VAL A 26 9.55 -12.14 -0.87
C VAL A 26 11.05 -12.18 -0.69
N ARG A 27 11.75 -11.57 -1.61
CA ARG A 27 13.19 -11.33 -1.54
C ARG A 27 13.42 -9.88 -1.20
N SER A 28 14.18 -9.63 -0.16
CA SER A 28 14.57 -8.27 0.23
C SER A 28 16.03 -8.21 0.61
N HIS A 29 16.64 -7.05 0.39
CA HIS A 29 17.98 -6.76 0.84
C HIS A 29 18.04 -5.35 1.42
N HIS A 30 18.65 -5.23 2.59
CA HIS A 30 18.74 -3.99 3.34
C HIS A 30 20.19 -3.63 3.61
N VAL A 31 20.53 -2.37 3.42
CA VAL A 31 21.88 -1.83 3.67
C VAL A 31 21.76 -0.62 4.61
N LEU A 32 22.63 -0.56 5.62
CA LEU A 32 22.75 0.57 6.52
C LEU A 32 24.11 1.26 6.32
N GLY A 33 24.07 2.58 6.12
CA GLY A 33 25.26 3.43 6.05
C GLY A 33 25.56 4.07 7.40
N TYR A 34 26.82 4.01 7.84
CA TYR A 34 27.27 4.55 9.12
C TYR A 34 28.32 5.63 8.93
N VAL A 35 28.30 6.63 9.81
CA VAL A 35 29.39 7.62 9.99
C VAL A 35 29.72 7.62 11.47
N ASP A 36 31.00 7.33 11.80
CA ASP A 36 31.48 7.27 13.19
C ASP A 36 30.61 6.39 14.12
N GLY A 37 30.15 5.24 13.60
CA GLY A 37 29.30 4.30 14.32
C GLY A 37 27.82 4.70 14.43
N VAL A 38 27.42 5.85 13.89
CA VAL A 38 26.04 6.34 13.88
C VAL A 38 25.37 5.99 12.55
N PRO A 39 24.19 5.32 12.54
CA PRO A 39 23.48 5.06 11.30
C PRO A 39 22.91 6.36 10.72
N VAL A 40 23.27 6.66 9.46
CA VAL A 40 22.91 7.91 8.78
C VAL A 40 22.17 7.70 7.47
N ALA A 41 22.23 6.50 6.91
CA ALA A 41 21.54 6.15 5.69
C ALA A 41 21.01 4.71 5.75
N HIS A 42 19.92 4.46 5.06
CA HIS A 42 19.34 3.14 4.83
C HIS A 42 18.94 3.04 3.37
N ALA A 43 19.17 1.91 2.76
CA ALA A 43 18.56 1.56 1.49
C ALA A 43 18.04 0.13 1.54
N ALA A 44 16.95 -0.10 0.83
CA ALA A 44 16.38 -1.41 0.67
C ALA A 44 15.94 -1.63 -0.77
N VAL A 45 15.93 -2.88 -1.17
CA VAL A 45 15.27 -3.34 -2.37
C VAL A 45 14.50 -4.61 -2.05
N ALA A 46 13.27 -4.68 -2.52
CA ALA A 46 12.42 -5.85 -2.33
C ALA A 46 11.50 -6.04 -3.54
N ASN A 47 11.16 -7.29 -3.85
CA ASN A 47 10.03 -7.53 -4.75
C ASN A 47 8.71 -7.23 -4.04
N ASP A 48 7.67 -6.98 -4.83
CA ASP A 48 6.34 -6.75 -4.29
C ASP A 48 5.84 -8.06 -3.65
N ARG A 49 5.38 -7.97 -2.39
CA ARG A 49 4.89 -9.11 -1.62
C ARG A 49 3.54 -9.65 -2.10
N TYR A 50 2.80 -8.85 -2.86
CA TYR A 50 1.46 -9.17 -3.36
C TYR A 50 1.47 -9.75 -4.78
N ILE A 51 2.65 -9.95 -5.37
CA ILE A 51 2.82 -10.37 -6.76
C ILE A 51 3.71 -11.62 -6.80
N ASP A 52 3.18 -12.74 -7.30
CA ASP A 52 3.92 -14.02 -7.40
C ASP A 52 5.10 -13.94 -8.36
N GLU A 53 4.96 -13.18 -9.45
CA GLU A 53 6.03 -12.91 -10.41
C GLU A 53 6.38 -11.42 -10.35
N PRO A 54 7.56 -11.05 -9.83
CA PRO A 54 7.90 -9.66 -9.65
C PRO A 54 8.15 -8.97 -10.99
N ALA A 55 7.12 -8.28 -11.51
CA ALA A 55 7.28 -7.34 -12.61
C ALA A 55 8.06 -6.09 -12.17
N SER A 56 8.15 -5.85 -10.87
CA SER A 56 8.85 -4.69 -10.31
C SER A 56 9.55 -4.98 -8.99
N TRP A 57 10.63 -4.25 -8.76
CA TRP A 57 11.34 -4.21 -7.50
C TRP A 57 11.21 -2.82 -6.89
N ILE A 58 10.82 -2.78 -5.64
CA ILE A 58 10.67 -1.53 -4.87
C ILE A 58 12.05 -1.16 -4.34
N VAL A 59 12.45 0.08 -4.58
CA VAL A 59 13.72 0.65 -4.09
C VAL A 59 13.40 1.75 -3.10
N ASP A 60 13.89 1.61 -1.88
CA ASP A 60 13.79 2.61 -0.83
C ASP A 60 15.18 3.16 -0.50
N VAL A 61 15.30 4.47 -0.39
CA VAL A 61 16.52 5.15 0.04
C VAL A 61 16.17 6.24 1.03
N TYR A 62 16.77 6.17 2.20
CA TYR A 62 16.66 7.18 3.23
C TYR A 62 18.04 7.67 3.64
N VAL A 63 18.21 8.99 3.70
CA VAL A 63 19.41 9.63 4.27
C VAL A 63 18.97 10.68 5.28
N LYS A 64 19.52 10.62 6.51
CA LYS A 64 19.24 11.63 7.54
C LYS A 64 19.47 13.02 6.98
N GLU A 65 18.58 13.96 7.28
CA GLU A 65 18.58 15.32 6.73
C GLU A 65 19.94 16.01 6.84
N SER A 66 20.58 15.94 8.01
CA SER A 66 21.91 16.52 8.27
C SER A 66 23.06 15.89 7.45
N TYR A 67 22.80 14.74 6.82
CA TYR A 67 23.77 14.01 5.97
C TYR A 67 23.38 14.01 4.50
N GLN A 68 22.27 14.62 4.12
CA GLN A 68 21.88 14.75 2.72
C GLN A 68 22.86 15.62 1.93
N ARG A 69 22.86 15.47 0.59
CA ARG A 69 23.71 16.22 -0.35
C ARG A 69 25.23 15.99 -0.17
N ARG A 70 25.61 14.88 0.47
CA ARG A 70 27.03 14.48 0.68
C ARG A 70 27.38 13.19 -0.06
N GLY A 71 26.56 12.73 -1.01
CA GLY A 71 26.82 11.52 -1.80
C GLY A 71 26.31 10.21 -1.17
N PHE A 72 25.87 10.19 0.08
CA PHE A 72 25.47 8.96 0.78
C PHE A 72 24.36 8.18 0.06
N GLY A 73 23.39 8.86 -0.57
CA GLY A 73 22.32 8.20 -1.31
C GLY A 73 22.84 7.41 -2.53
N HIS A 74 23.82 7.95 -3.25
CA HIS A 74 24.45 7.24 -4.37
C HIS A 74 25.31 6.07 -3.88
N GLU A 75 26.08 6.28 -2.81
CA GLU A 75 26.96 5.26 -2.27
C GLU A 75 26.21 4.04 -1.78
N ILE A 76 25.12 4.26 -1.02
CA ILE A 76 24.31 3.16 -0.49
C ILE A 76 23.58 2.41 -1.61
N LEU A 77 23.10 3.08 -2.66
CA LEU A 77 22.52 2.42 -3.84
C LEU A 77 23.54 1.63 -4.63
N ARG A 78 24.79 2.08 -4.69
CA ARG A 78 25.86 1.33 -5.36
C ARG A 78 26.10 -0.03 -4.71
N THR A 79 25.97 -0.10 -3.39
CA THR A 79 26.04 -1.37 -2.65
C THR A 79 24.86 -2.30 -2.98
N LEU A 80 23.66 -1.76 -3.18
CA LEU A 80 22.50 -2.55 -3.62
C LEU A 80 22.63 -3.06 -5.05
N LYS A 81 23.32 -2.34 -5.93
CA LYS A 81 23.54 -2.72 -7.32
C LYS A 81 24.17 -4.12 -7.43
N GLU A 82 25.17 -4.43 -6.60
CA GLU A 82 25.86 -5.70 -6.62
C GLU A 82 24.92 -6.88 -6.30
N TRP A 83 23.98 -6.66 -5.39
CA TRP A 83 22.98 -7.66 -5.03
C TRP A 83 21.89 -7.81 -6.10
N LEU A 84 21.46 -6.71 -6.75
CA LEU A 84 20.45 -6.73 -7.80
C LEU A 84 20.96 -7.34 -9.11
N ALA A 85 22.23 -7.17 -9.46
CA ALA A 85 22.78 -7.55 -10.75
C ALA A 85 22.49 -9.01 -11.15
N PRO A 86 22.70 -10.04 -10.31
CA PRO A 86 22.41 -11.42 -10.67
C PRO A 86 20.90 -11.71 -10.83
N ILE A 87 20.05 -11.03 -10.07
CA ILE A 87 18.60 -11.18 -10.16
C ILE A 87 18.09 -10.67 -11.50
N LEU A 88 18.55 -9.48 -11.90
CA LEU A 88 18.19 -8.86 -13.17
C LEU A 88 18.75 -9.60 -14.39
N ALA A 89 19.94 -10.21 -14.25
CA ALA A 89 20.54 -11.02 -15.31
C ALA A 89 19.76 -12.33 -15.55
N GLY A 90 19.26 -12.97 -14.49
CA GLY A 90 18.47 -14.20 -14.60
C GLY A 90 17.12 -14.01 -15.32
N GLN A 91 16.50 -12.86 -15.16
CA GLN A 91 15.18 -12.57 -15.74
C GLN A 91 15.19 -12.17 -17.22
N ARG A 92 16.36 -11.80 -17.77
CA ARG A 92 16.49 -11.45 -19.21
C ARG A 92 16.43 -12.63 -20.16
N ASN A 93 16.55 -13.86 -19.68
CA ASN A 93 16.71 -15.05 -20.52
C ASN A 93 15.40 -15.75 -20.91
N ASP A 94 14.26 -15.41 -20.31
CA ASP A 94 13.03 -16.22 -20.42
C ASP A 94 11.91 -15.57 -21.25
N GLY A 95 12.16 -14.46 -21.95
CA GLY A 95 11.13 -13.73 -22.72
C GLY A 95 10.05 -13.08 -21.83
N ALA A 96 10.26 -13.02 -20.55
CA ALA A 96 9.40 -12.33 -19.60
C ALA A 96 9.44 -10.80 -19.79
N GLU A 97 8.40 -10.11 -19.36
CA GLU A 97 8.38 -8.65 -19.35
C GLU A 97 9.57 -8.07 -18.58
N PRO A 98 10.13 -6.93 -19.04
CA PRO A 98 11.28 -6.34 -18.39
C PRO A 98 10.95 -5.95 -16.96
N VAL A 99 11.80 -6.37 -16.04
CA VAL A 99 11.71 -5.96 -14.63
C VAL A 99 11.94 -4.47 -14.51
N LEU A 100 11.12 -3.82 -13.71
CA LEU A 100 11.20 -2.40 -13.45
C LEU A 100 11.59 -2.12 -12.01
N LEU A 101 12.34 -1.06 -11.78
CA LEU A 101 12.53 -0.50 -10.45
C LEU A 101 11.44 0.55 -10.19
N THR A 102 10.82 0.48 -9.01
CA THR A 102 9.83 1.45 -8.56
C THR A 102 10.28 2.10 -7.26
N ALA A 103 9.90 3.36 -7.07
CA ALA A 103 10.13 4.09 -5.84
C ALA A 103 8.95 5.03 -5.57
N THR A 104 8.68 5.31 -4.28
CA THR A 104 7.73 6.34 -3.89
C THR A 104 8.49 7.49 -3.22
N VAL A 105 8.26 8.70 -3.69
CA VAL A 105 8.98 9.89 -3.23
C VAL A 105 7.99 10.92 -2.70
N ASP A 106 8.30 11.49 -1.56
CA ASP A 106 7.49 12.46 -0.82
C ASP A 106 8.18 13.81 -0.59
N SER A 107 9.33 14.01 -1.23
CA SER A 107 10.12 15.23 -1.04
C SER A 107 10.77 15.75 -2.33
N PRO A 108 10.92 17.08 -2.49
CA PRO A 108 11.59 17.65 -3.66
C PRO A 108 13.07 17.22 -3.80
N ALA A 109 13.72 16.83 -2.71
CA ALA A 109 15.08 16.30 -2.75
C ALA A 109 15.11 14.89 -3.32
N GLY A 110 14.13 14.06 -2.92
CA GLY A 110 13.93 12.73 -3.46
C GLY A 110 13.55 12.77 -4.94
N ASP A 111 12.67 13.67 -5.37
CA ASP A 111 12.29 13.84 -6.77
C ASP A 111 13.52 14.11 -7.66
N ARG A 112 14.39 15.04 -7.23
CA ARG A 112 15.65 15.30 -7.95
C ARG A 112 16.58 14.10 -7.96
N PHE A 113 16.64 13.36 -6.86
CA PHE A 113 17.46 12.17 -6.75
C PHE A 113 16.98 11.07 -7.70
N ALA A 114 15.67 10.79 -7.71
CA ALA A 114 15.05 9.84 -8.63
C ALA A 114 15.27 10.22 -10.10
N THR A 115 15.04 11.49 -10.46
CA THR A 115 15.27 11.99 -11.82
C THR A 115 16.75 11.81 -12.26
N ASN A 116 17.70 12.11 -11.39
CA ASN A 116 19.12 11.95 -11.69
C ASN A 116 19.52 10.48 -11.92
N LEU A 117 18.78 9.55 -11.33
CA LEU A 117 18.98 8.11 -11.49
C LEU A 117 18.22 7.52 -12.69
N GLY A 118 17.52 8.33 -13.48
CA GLY A 118 16.78 7.88 -14.65
C GLY A 118 15.36 7.41 -14.36
N PHE A 119 14.88 7.60 -13.14
CA PHE A 119 13.47 7.34 -12.86
C PHE A 119 12.57 8.36 -13.56
N VAL A 120 11.43 7.89 -14.04
CA VAL A 120 10.35 8.70 -14.61
C VAL A 120 9.09 8.61 -13.75
N VAL A 121 8.32 9.67 -13.72
CA VAL A 121 7.06 9.71 -12.98
C VAL A 121 6.07 8.71 -13.59
N ARG A 122 5.51 7.85 -12.75
CA ARG A 122 4.48 6.88 -13.14
C ARG A 122 3.09 7.30 -12.67
N ALA A 123 2.99 7.76 -11.44
CA ALA A 123 1.73 8.19 -10.86
C ALA A 123 1.95 9.24 -9.76
N THR A 124 0.93 10.05 -9.54
CA THR A 124 0.85 10.95 -8.39
C THR A 124 -0.17 10.41 -7.40
N ARG A 125 0.16 10.40 -6.12
CA ARG A 125 -0.72 9.97 -5.04
C ARG A 125 -0.94 11.08 -4.03
N TYR A 126 -2.14 11.15 -3.47
CA TYR A 126 -2.51 12.09 -2.43
C TYR A 126 -2.61 11.37 -1.09
N VAL A 127 -1.86 11.87 -0.11
CA VAL A 127 -2.05 11.52 1.29
C VAL A 127 -3.11 12.46 1.86
N SER A 128 -4.19 11.89 2.38
CA SER A 128 -5.28 12.65 2.99
C SER A 128 -5.48 12.19 4.43
N ARG A 129 -5.76 13.11 5.32
CA ARG A 129 -5.97 12.88 6.76
C ARG A 129 -7.37 13.29 7.18
N LEU A 130 -7.86 12.68 8.23
CA LEU A 130 -9.17 12.94 8.81
C LEU A 130 -9.09 12.82 10.32
N ASP A 131 -9.61 13.83 11.02
CA ASP A 131 -10.02 13.68 12.40
C ASP A 131 -11.37 12.94 12.42
N PRO A 132 -11.42 11.69 12.92
CA PRO A 132 -12.65 10.91 12.87
C PRO A 132 -13.79 11.54 13.70
N TRP A 133 -13.49 12.37 14.69
CA TRP A 133 -14.51 13.03 15.52
C TRP A 133 -15.14 14.25 14.84
N SER A 134 -14.48 14.84 13.83
CA SER A 134 -15.03 15.95 13.05
C SER A 134 -16.16 15.51 12.09
N VAL A 135 -16.32 14.19 11.86
CA VAL A 135 -17.32 13.66 10.92
C VAL A 135 -18.71 13.61 11.57
N ASP A 136 -19.65 14.37 11.00
CA ASP A 136 -21.07 14.20 11.34
C ASP A 136 -21.65 12.99 10.58
N LEU A 137 -21.73 11.85 11.25
CA LEU A 137 -22.24 10.60 10.68
C LEU A 137 -23.72 10.69 10.27
N SER A 138 -24.54 11.57 10.90
CA SER A 138 -25.96 11.70 10.59
C SER A 138 -26.20 12.16 9.14
N ARG A 139 -25.26 12.88 8.55
CA ARG A 139 -25.31 13.31 7.15
C ARG A 139 -25.35 12.14 6.15
N PHE A 140 -24.98 10.96 6.58
CA PHE A 140 -24.89 9.75 5.75
C PHE A 140 -25.99 8.73 6.07
N ALA A 141 -26.88 9.02 7.00
CA ALA A 141 -27.92 8.11 7.45
C ALA A 141 -28.81 7.59 6.29
N ALA A 142 -29.14 8.42 5.34
CA ALA A 142 -29.92 8.00 4.16
C ALA A 142 -29.18 6.99 3.28
N ILE A 143 -27.87 7.12 3.13
CA ILE A 143 -27.04 6.16 2.39
C ILE A 143 -27.01 4.83 3.14
N GLU A 144 -26.77 4.86 4.45
CA GLU A 144 -26.70 3.65 5.27
C GLU A 144 -28.05 2.91 5.32
N SER A 145 -29.16 3.65 5.40
CA SER A 145 -30.50 3.07 5.31
C SER A 145 -30.75 2.39 3.98
N SER A 146 -30.44 3.07 2.86
CA SER A 146 -30.62 2.49 1.53
C SER A 146 -29.79 1.23 1.30
N ILE A 147 -28.59 1.14 1.87
CA ILE A 147 -27.74 -0.03 1.82
C ILE A 147 -28.33 -1.17 2.65
N ALA A 148 -28.83 -0.87 3.85
CA ALA A 148 -29.49 -1.86 4.70
C ALA A 148 -30.78 -2.40 4.06
N ASP A 149 -31.60 -1.53 3.46
CA ASP A 149 -32.81 -1.89 2.72
C ASP A 149 -32.52 -2.79 1.51
N ALA A 150 -31.31 -2.65 0.92
CA ALA A 150 -30.81 -3.52 -0.15
C ALA A 150 -30.25 -4.86 0.39
N GLY A 151 -30.38 -5.16 1.69
CA GLY A 151 -29.92 -6.41 2.30
C GLY A 151 -28.41 -6.51 2.50
N VAL A 152 -27.69 -5.38 2.40
CA VAL A 152 -26.22 -5.37 2.62
C VAL A 152 -25.92 -5.12 4.10
N THR A 153 -25.06 -5.95 4.65
CA THR A 153 -24.56 -5.85 6.04
C THR A 153 -23.06 -5.62 6.06
N PHE A 154 -22.56 -5.08 7.17
CA PHE A 154 -21.12 -4.88 7.39
C PHE A 154 -20.65 -5.76 8.56
N ALA A 155 -19.56 -6.46 8.34
CA ALA A 155 -18.99 -7.37 9.33
C ALA A 155 -17.47 -7.22 9.37
N THR A 156 -16.84 -7.49 10.52
CA THR A 156 -15.39 -7.61 10.59
C THR A 156 -14.94 -8.93 9.94
N LEU A 157 -13.76 -8.96 9.37
CA LEU A 157 -13.19 -10.20 8.82
C LEU A 157 -13.17 -11.31 9.88
N ALA A 158 -12.85 -10.98 11.13
CA ALA A 158 -12.88 -11.92 12.24
C ALA A 158 -14.24 -12.62 12.37
N SER A 159 -15.34 -11.88 12.26
CA SER A 159 -16.70 -12.42 12.46
C SER A 159 -17.21 -13.27 11.29
N VAL A 160 -16.69 -13.07 10.09
CA VAL A 160 -17.12 -13.83 8.90
C VAL A 160 -16.26 -15.07 8.64
N LEU A 161 -15.00 -15.08 9.07
CA LEU A 161 -14.13 -16.24 8.94
C LEU A 161 -14.55 -17.44 9.79
N ASP A 162 -15.30 -17.20 10.89
CA ASP A 162 -15.82 -18.25 11.77
C ASP A 162 -16.99 -19.05 11.15
N ARG A 163 -17.67 -18.51 10.14
CA ARG A 163 -18.98 -19.04 9.69
C ARG A 163 -18.92 -19.95 8.45
N GLU A 164 -18.14 -19.61 7.42
CA GLU A 164 -18.01 -20.41 6.18
C GLU A 164 -16.64 -20.17 5.51
N ARG A 165 -15.61 -20.79 6.08
CA ARG A 165 -14.21 -20.41 5.83
C ARG A 165 -13.77 -20.44 4.36
N ASP A 166 -14.04 -21.50 3.62
CA ASP A 166 -13.37 -21.68 2.32
C ASP A 166 -14.06 -20.94 1.15
N LYS A 167 -15.38 -21.02 1.03
CA LYS A 167 -16.11 -20.35 -0.05
C LYS A 167 -16.07 -18.82 0.11
N PHE A 168 -16.26 -18.34 1.33
CA PHE A 168 -16.20 -16.91 1.62
C PHE A 168 -14.80 -16.34 1.38
N THR A 169 -13.76 -17.06 1.80
CA THR A 169 -12.37 -16.65 1.58
C THR A 169 -12.03 -16.59 0.10
N HIS A 170 -12.48 -17.55 -0.70
CA HIS A 170 -12.25 -17.50 -2.15
C HIS A 170 -13.00 -16.34 -2.82
N ALA A 171 -14.24 -16.09 -2.45
CA ALA A 171 -14.99 -14.93 -2.95
C ALA A 171 -14.35 -13.60 -2.54
N LEU A 172 -13.79 -13.52 -1.33
CA LEU A 172 -13.04 -12.35 -0.85
C LEU A 172 -11.75 -12.13 -1.65
N TYR A 173 -11.05 -13.20 -2.02
CA TYR A 173 -9.91 -13.14 -2.92
C TYR A 173 -10.28 -12.56 -4.30
N LEU A 174 -11.38 -13.03 -4.88
CA LEU A 174 -11.84 -12.51 -6.17
C LEU A 174 -12.25 -11.03 -6.09
N LEU A 175 -12.90 -10.64 -5.01
CA LEU A 175 -13.23 -9.24 -4.73
C LEU A 175 -11.97 -8.38 -4.62
N ASP A 176 -10.98 -8.81 -3.84
CA ASP A 176 -9.71 -8.06 -3.65
C ASP A 176 -8.99 -7.90 -4.98
N ASN A 177 -8.86 -8.97 -5.78
CA ASN A 177 -8.25 -8.93 -7.10
C ASN A 177 -8.97 -7.99 -8.07
N GLU A 178 -10.32 -8.05 -8.12
CA GLU A 178 -11.08 -7.14 -8.99
C GLU A 178 -10.86 -5.68 -8.60
N THR A 179 -10.84 -5.38 -7.30
CA THR A 179 -10.67 -4.02 -6.82
C THR A 179 -9.25 -3.52 -6.98
N MET A 180 -8.25 -4.39 -6.82
CA MET A 180 -6.83 -4.07 -7.07
C MET A 180 -6.57 -3.80 -8.55
N ALA A 181 -7.12 -4.62 -9.44
CA ALA A 181 -6.98 -4.44 -10.90
C ALA A 181 -7.59 -3.12 -11.41
N ASP A 182 -8.53 -2.54 -10.67
CA ASP A 182 -9.15 -1.25 -11.01
C ASP A 182 -8.41 -0.02 -10.43
N GLU A 183 -7.36 -0.23 -9.64
CA GLU A 183 -6.52 0.89 -9.18
C GLU A 183 -5.71 1.45 -10.36
N PRO A 184 -5.78 2.78 -10.63
CA PRO A 184 -5.18 3.38 -11.84
C PRO A 184 -3.67 3.18 -11.97
N ASP A 185 -2.98 3.00 -10.86
CA ASP A 185 -1.52 2.79 -10.80
C ASP A 185 -1.12 1.38 -10.33
N HIS A 186 -2.06 0.43 -10.45
CA HIS A 186 -1.77 -0.99 -10.26
C HIS A 186 -0.88 -1.51 -11.41
N GLU A 187 0.12 -2.30 -11.06
CA GLU A 187 1.05 -2.90 -12.01
C GLU A 187 1.30 -4.37 -11.59
N GLY A 188 1.25 -5.25 -12.57
CA GLY A 188 1.54 -6.67 -12.39
C GLY A 188 0.32 -7.56 -12.09
N ALA A 189 0.58 -8.85 -12.03
CA ALA A 189 -0.41 -9.85 -11.64
C ALA A 189 -0.55 -9.89 -10.11
N THR A 190 -1.76 -10.13 -9.63
CA THR A 190 -1.99 -10.37 -8.20
C THR A 190 -1.49 -11.76 -7.79
N ALA A 191 -1.13 -11.93 -6.52
CA ALA A 191 -0.70 -13.20 -5.97
C ALA A 191 -1.76 -14.29 -6.17
N GLY A 192 -1.32 -15.53 -6.37
CA GLY A 192 -2.21 -16.69 -6.41
C GLY A 192 -2.96 -16.87 -5.09
N PHE A 193 -4.10 -17.60 -5.13
CA PHE A 193 -5.01 -17.71 -3.98
C PHE A 193 -4.33 -18.15 -2.68
N ASP A 194 -3.42 -19.14 -2.74
CA ASP A 194 -2.79 -19.67 -1.53
C ASP A 194 -1.81 -18.67 -0.91
N ALA A 195 -1.03 -17.95 -1.72
CA ALA A 195 -0.13 -16.90 -1.26
C ALA A 195 -0.93 -15.71 -0.70
N TRP A 196 -1.95 -15.26 -1.43
CA TRP A 196 -2.86 -14.21 -0.96
C TRP A 196 -3.55 -14.61 0.35
N ARG A 197 -4.04 -15.85 0.47
CA ARG A 197 -4.72 -16.33 1.67
C ARG A 197 -3.80 -16.34 2.88
N ALA A 198 -2.57 -16.82 2.71
CA ALA A 198 -1.59 -16.86 3.78
C ALA A 198 -1.31 -15.45 4.33
N GLU A 199 -1.15 -14.48 3.45
CA GLU A 199 -0.86 -13.10 3.82
C GLU A 199 -2.12 -12.37 4.33
N PHE A 200 -3.21 -12.42 3.58
CA PHE A 200 -4.43 -11.67 3.89
C PHE A 200 -5.06 -12.08 5.22
N ILE A 201 -5.04 -13.37 5.55
CA ILE A 201 -5.66 -13.91 6.77
C ILE A 201 -4.74 -13.79 7.99
N HIS A 202 -3.42 -13.92 7.81
CA HIS A 202 -2.49 -14.00 8.94
C HIS A 202 -1.84 -12.67 9.31
N GLU A 203 -1.68 -11.75 8.37
CA GLU A 203 -0.95 -10.50 8.60
C GLU A 203 -1.85 -9.29 8.82
N ARG A 204 -3.12 -9.35 8.48
CA ARG A 204 -4.06 -8.24 8.65
C ARG A 204 -4.72 -8.28 10.02
N ASP A 205 -5.02 -7.10 10.56
CA ASP A 205 -5.92 -7.02 11.72
C ASP A 205 -7.33 -7.49 11.31
N PRO A 206 -7.79 -8.65 11.76
CA PRO A 206 -9.12 -9.13 11.41
C PRO A 206 -10.25 -8.25 11.93
N GLY A 207 -9.99 -7.46 13.00
CA GLY A 207 -10.91 -6.45 13.52
C GLY A 207 -10.90 -5.16 12.70
N GLY A 208 -9.76 -4.82 12.11
CA GLY A 208 -9.58 -3.64 11.25
C GLY A 208 -10.03 -3.85 9.80
N THR A 209 -10.22 -5.10 9.36
CA THR A 209 -10.74 -5.38 8.02
C THR A 209 -12.27 -5.52 8.09
N ILE A 210 -12.98 -4.63 7.39
CA ILE A 210 -14.45 -4.60 7.36
C ILE A 210 -14.93 -5.00 5.97
N VAL A 211 -15.87 -5.93 5.91
CA VAL A 211 -16.41 -6.50 4.68
C VAL A 211 -17.89 -6.14 4.56
N ALA A 212 -18.31 -5.65 3.39
CA ALA A 212 -19.71 -5.52 3.03
C ALA A 212 -20.20 -6.86 2.46
N VAL A 213 -21.28 -7.39 2.99
CA VAL A 213 -21.79 -8.72 2.67
C VAL A 213 -23.26 -8.63 2.24
N HIS A 214 -23.58 -9.30 1.14
CA HIS A 214 -24.93 -9.50 0.65
C HIS A 214 -25.16 -11.01 0.41
N GLU A 215 -26.21 -11.60 0.99
CA GLU A 215 -26.52 -13.03 0.87
C GLU A 215 -25.31 -13.97 1.08
N ASN A 216 -24.55 -13.73 2.15
CA ASN A 216 -23.31 -14.46 2.48
C ASN A 216 -22.16 -14.29 1.48
N THR A 217 -22.25 -13.36 0.53
CA THR A 217 -21.20 -13.08 -0.46
C THR A 217 -20.52 -11.75 -0.13
N PRO A 218 -19.18 -11.67 -0.07
CA PRO A 218 -18.47 -10.41 0.08
C PRO A 218 -18.59 -9.59 -1.21
N ILE A 219 -19.06 -8.36 -1.10
CA ILE A 219 -19.29 -7.45 -2.23
C ILE A 219 -18.47 -6.17 -2.16
N GLY A 220 -17.81 -5.94 -1.03
CA GLY A 220 -16.91 -4.82 -0.81
C GLY A 220 -16.09 -5.02 0.44
N LEU A 221 -14.95 -4.32 0.53
CA LEU A 221 -14.06 -4.38 1.68
C LEU A 221 -13.38 -3.05 1.93
N THR A 222 -12.98 -2.82 3.18
CA THR A 222 -12.02 -1.78 3.55
C THR A 222 -11.05 -2.33 4.57
N ILE A 223 -9.78 -1.98 4.42
CA ILE A 223 -8.66 -2.54 5.19
C ILE A 223 -7.99 -1.42 5.95
N HIS A 224 -7.80 -1.61 7.24
CA HIS A 224 -7.17 -0.65 8.13
C HIS A 224 -5.91 -1.24 8.75
N TRP A 225 -4.86 -0.44 8.82
CA TRP A 225 -3.61 -0.76 9.51
C TRP A 225 -3.30 0.32 10.54
N ASP A 226 -2.89 -0.10 11.72
CA ASP A 226 -2.37 0.81 12.74
C ASP A 226 -0.88 1.03 12.49
N ASP A 227 -0.46 2.28 12.55
CA ASP A 227 0.96 2.66 12.55
C ASP A 227 1.22 3.85 13.49
N ALA A 228 2.45 4.35 13.51
CA ALA A 228 2.84 5.46 14.38
C ALA A 228 2.09 6.78 14.12
N GLU A 229 1.41 6.91 12.98
CA GLU A 229 0.65 8.11 12.58
C GLU A 229 -0.86 7.97 12.78
N GLY A 230 -1.33 6.82 13.26
CA GLY A 230 -2.73 6.50 13.47
C GLY A 230 -3.19 5.31 12.62
N ILE A 231 -4.37 5.39 12.04
CA ILE A 231 -4.94 4.32 11.22
C ILE A 231 -4.83 4.69 9.73
N LEU A 232 -4.16 3.85 8.97
CA LEU A 232 -4.15 3.91 7.52
C LEU A 232 -5.32 3.11 6.95
N ILE A 233 -6.17 3.75 6.15
CA ILE A 233 -7.07 3.03 5.24
C ILE A 233 -6.22 2.60 4.03
N ALA A 234 -5.79 1.35 4.05
CA ALA A 234 -4.90 0.79 3.05
C ALA A 234 -5.60 0.49 1.73
N ALA A 235 -6.85 0.00 1.82
CA ALA A 235 -7.68 -0.27 0.65
C ALA A 235 -9.15 0.02 0.95
N THR A 236 -9.93 0.34 -0.08
CA THR A 236 -11.40 0.35 -0.06
C THR A 236 -11.87 -0.02 -1.46
N GLY A 237 -12.54 -1.14 -1.59
CA GLY A 237 -13.02 -1.65 -2.86
C GLY A 237 -14.45 -2.16 -2.81
N VAL A 238 -15.13 -2.14 -3.96
CA VAL A 238 -16.48 -2.66 -4.14
C VAL A 238 -16.55 -3.30 -5.52
N LEU A 239 -17.12 -4.50 -5.62
CA LEU A 239 -17.35 -5.19 -6.89
C LEU A 239 -18.04 -4.26 -7.89
N ARG A 240 -17.65 -4.32 -9.16
CA ARG A 240 -18.15 -3.41 -10.22
C ARG A 240 -19.66 -3.36 -10.29
N GLU A 241 -20.33 -4.51 -10.20
CA GLU A 241 -21.78 -4.63 -10.24
C GLU A 241 -22.51 -4.00 -9.03
N TRP A 242 -21.79 -3.75 -7.94
CA TRP A 242 -22.31 -3.15 -6.71
C TRP A 242 -21.94 -1.67 -6.54
N ARG A 243 -21.20 -1.08 -7.48
CA ARG A 243 -20.81 0.33 -7.44
C ARG A 243 -22.00 1.28 -7.65
N GLY A 244 -21.81 2.54 -7.31
CA GLY A 244 -22.85 3.56 -7.43
C GLY A 244 -23.93 3.54 -6.36
N ARG A 245 -23.92 2.56 -5.45
CA ARG A 245 -24.93 2.35 -4.39
C ARG A 245 -24.52 2.91 -3.01
N GLY A 246 -23.40 3.63 -2.93
CA GLY A 246 -22.92 4.22 -1.66
C GLY A 246 -22.09 3.29 -0.78
N ILE A 247 -21.88 2.00 -1.15
CA ILE A 247 -21.20 0.99 -0.32
C ILE A 247 -19.79 1.42 0.06
N ALA A 248 -18.99 1.96 -0.88
CA ALA A 248 -17.64 2.45 -0.58
C ALA A 248 -17.66 3.60 0.44
N THR A 249 -18.67 4.48 0.40
CA THR A 249 -18.87 5.52 1.41
C THR A 249 -19.14 4.90 2.77
N ALA A 250 -20.06 3.95 2.86
CA ALA A 250 -20.39 3.27 4.12
C ALA A 250 -19.21 2.47 4.69
N LEU A 251 -18.41 1.81 3.85
CA LEU A 251 -17.16 1.16 4.25
C LEU A 251 -16.17 2.15 4.88
N LYS A 252 -15.97 3.32 4.27
CA LYS A 252 -15.12 4.37 4.86
C LYS A 252 -15.70 4.94 6.16
N LEU A 253 -17.01 5.06 6.29
CA LEU A 253 -17.65 5.46 7.54
C LEU A 253 -17.50 4.38 8.63
N ALA A 254 -17.51 3.10 8.27
CA ALA A 254 -17.14 2.02 9.19
C ALA A 254 -15.69 2.18 9.68
N GLY A 255 -14.76 2.57 8.81
CA GLY A 255 -13.40 2.97 9.18
C GLY A 255 -13.35 4.17 10.14
N VAL A 256 -14.19 5.19 9.93
CA VAL A 256 -14.32 6.31 10.89
C VAL A 256 -14.78 5.81 12.27
N ARG A 257 -15.75 4.91 12.33
CA ARG A 257 -16.20 4.30 13.60
C ARG A 257 -15.10 3.48 14.26
N TYR A 258 -14.39 2.67 13.48
CA TYR A 258 -13.24 1.90 13.96
C TYR A 258 -12.15 2.82 14.54
N ALA A 259 -11.80 3.91 13.86
CA ALA A 259 -10.82 4.87 14.34
C ALA A 259 -11.26 5.56 15.65
N ARG A 260 -12.54 5.91 15.78
CA ARG A 260 -13.11 6.45 17.03
C ARG A 260 -12.96 5.46 18.19
N GLN A 261 -13.24 4.17 17.96
CA GLN A 261 -13.08 3.13 18.99
C GLN A 261 -11.63 2.96 19.44
N ARG A 262 -10.68 3.16 18.51
CA ARG A 262 -9.23 3.08 18.77
C ARG A 262 -8.65 4.36 19.35
N GLY A 263 -9.37 5.46 19.29
CA GLY A 263 -8.88 6.76 19.74
C GLY A 263 -7.81 7.37 18.83
N LEU A 264 -7.79 7.02 17.54
CA LEU A 264 -6.72 7.35 16.60
C LEU A 264 -7.22 8.16 15.39
N PRO A 265 -6.39 9.06 14.81
CA PRO A 265 -6.70 9.72 13.55
C PRO A 265 -6.68 8.75 12.37
N LEU A 266 -7.34 9.14 11.28
CA LEU A 266 -7.37 8.39 10.02
C LEU A 266 -6.51 9.06 8.95
N ARG A 267 -5.89 8.25 8.12
CA ARG A 267 -5.28 8.67 6.86
C ARG A 267 -5.55 7.67 5.74
N THR A 268 -5.42 8.13 4.50
CA THR A 268 -5.53 7.28 3.31
C THR A 268 -4.60 7.81 2.22
N VAL A 269 -4.17 6.93 1.33
CA VAL A 269 -3.33 7.27 0.17
C VAL A 269 -4.02 6.76 -1.08
N ASN A 270 -4.28 7.65 -2.04
CA ASN A 270 -4.99 7.29 -3.25
C ASN A 270 -4.31 7.90 -4.48
N SER A 271 -4.41 7.22 -5.62
CA SER A 271 -4.00 7.78 -6.90
C SER A 271 -4.74 9.09 -7.19
N ALA A 272 -4.03 10.07 -7.74
CA ALA A 272 -4.63 11.33 -8.19
C ALA A 272 -5.64 11.11 -9.34
N GLU A 273 -5.54 9.98 -10.03
CA GLU A 273 -6.42 9.58 -11.13
C GLU A 273 -7.68 8.85 -10.65
N ASN A 274 -7.74 8.41 -9.38
CA ASN A 274 -8.90 7.73 -8.82
C ASN A 274 -9.96 8.73 -8.36
N ALA A 275 -10.59 9.43 -9.32
CA ALA A 275 -11.58 10.45 -9.05
C ALA A 275 -12.76 9.97 -8.17
N PRO A 276 -13.29 8.74 -8.32
CA PRO A 276 -14.39 8.27 -7.48
C PRO A 276 -14.03 8.22 -6.00
N ILE A 277 -12.86 7.66 -5.63
CA ILE A 277 -12.47 7.54 -4.23
C ILE A 277 -12.11 8.91 -3.64
N LEU A 278 -11.50 9.80 -4.44
CA LEU A 278 -11.18 11.17 -4.02
C LEU A 278 -12.45 11.97 -3.71
N ALA A 279 -13.51 11.82 -4.51
CA ALA A 279 -14.82 12.44 -4.24
C ALA A 279 -15.45 11.92 -2.93
N ILE A 280 -15.35 10.63 -2.67
CA ILE A 280 -15.81 10.04 -1.39
C ILE A 280 -15.01 10.61 -0.22
N ASN A 281 -13.68 10.66 -0.32
CA ASN A 281 -12.83 11.22 0.71
C ASN A 281 -13.20 12.67 1.03
N GLN A 282 -13.33 13.50 0.00
CA GLN A 282 -13.73 14.91 0.17
C GLN A 282 -15.12 15.04 0.83
N ARG A 283 -16.08 14.22 0.43
CA ARG A 283 -17.43 14.24 1.01
C ARG A 283 -17.46 13.86 2.49
N ILE A 284 -16.59 12.96 2.92
CA ILE A 284 -16.46 12.54 4.34
C ILE A 284 -15.73 13.62 5.14
N GLY A 285 -14.85 14.41 4.51
CA GLY A 285 -14.09 15.48 5.14
C GLY A 285 -12.59 15.20 5.26
N PHE A 286 -12.06 14.24 4.48
CA PHE A 286 -10.61 14.07 4.40
C PHE A 286 -9.95 15.31 3.77
N GLU A 287 -8.90 15.80 4.41
CA GLU A 287 -8.09 16.89 3.92
C GLU A 287 -6.79 16.37 3.32
N ARG A 288 -6.47 16.81 2.11
CA ARG A 288 -5.20 16.48 1.46
C ARG A 288 -4.07 17.21 2.16
N THR A 289 -3.13 16.45 2.71
CA THR A 289 -2.00 16.99 3.48
C THR A 289 -0.67 16.90 2.75
N GLN A 290 -0.53 15.92 1.86
CA GLN A 290 0.74 15.66 1.18
C GLN A 290 0.52 15.06 -0.21
N THR A 291 1.50 15.23 -1.07
CA THR A 291 1.57 14.56 -2.37
C THR A 291 2.79 13.66 -2.38
N ALA A 292 2.61 12.42 -2.83
CA ALA A 292 3.70 11.49 -3.09
C ALA A 292 3.72 11.13 -4.58
N THR A 293 4.90 10.92 -5.12
CA THR A 293 5.08 10.55 -6.52
C THR A 293 5.60 9.11 -6.59
N LYS A 294 4.92 8.27 -7.37
CA LYS A 294 5.42 6.94 -7.73
C LYS A 294 6.29 7.08 -8.97
N TRP A 295 7.50 6.58 -8.87
CA TRP A 295 8.51 6.62 -9.90
C TRP A 295 8.81 5.23 -10.42
N ARG A 296 9.29 5.14 -11.68
CA ARG A 296 9.67 3.90 -12.34
C ARG A 296 10.93 4.11 -13.16
N ALA A 297 11.82 3.12 -13.19
CA ALA A 297 13.01 3.12 -14.02
C ALA A 297 13.34 1.73 -14.58
N ASP A 298 14.04 1.71 -15.70
CA ASP A 298 14.75 0.52 -16.17
C ASP A 298 15.98 0.28 -15.28
N PRO A 299 16.21 -0.94 -14.80
CA PRO A 299 17.36 -1.23 -13.95
C PRO A 299 18.71 -0.97 -14.61
N GLY A 300 18.83 -1.19 -15.93
CA GLY A 300 20.06 -0.94 -16.67
C GLY A 300 20.37 0.55 -16.76
N GLU A 301 19.36 1.40 -16.88
CA GLU A 301 19.54 2.85 -16.85
C GLU A 301 20.04 3.32 -15.49
N VAL A 302 19.42 2.86 -14.40
CA VAL A 302 19.85 3.17 -13.02
C VAL A 302 21.29 2.68 -12.78
N GLN A 303 21.63 1.47 -13.23
CA GLN A 303 22.99 0.94 -13.12
C GLN A 303 24.03 1.80 -13.84
N SER A 304 23.71 2.30 -15.04
CA SER A 304 24.62 3.14 -15.81
C SER A 304 24.88 4.49 -15.13
N ARG A 305 23.89 5.04 -14.45
CA ARG A 305 23.99 6.33 -13.72
C ARG A 305 24.64 6.22 -12.34
N LEU A 306 24.74 5.00 -11.79
CA LEU A 306 25.46 4.71 -10.55
C LEU A 306 26.94 4.34 -10.78
N SER A 307 27.35 4.23 -12.03
CA SER A 307 28.74 3.98 -12.42
C SER A 307 29.53 5.26 -12.39
#